data_343b3424d1d57d1a6d629b8922f4f454
#
_entry.id   343b3424d1d57d1a6d629b8922f4f454
#
_cell.length_a   1.000
_cell.length_b   1.000
_cell.length_c   1.000
_cell.angle_alpha   90.00
_cell.angle_beta   90.00
_cell.angle_gamma   90.00
#
_symmetry.space_group_name_H-M   'P 1'
#
loop_
_entity.id
_entity.type
_entity.pdbx_description
1 polymer ?
#
loop_
_entity_poly.entity_id
_entity_poly.type
_entity_poly.pdbx_seq_one_letter_code
_entity_poly.pdbx_strand_id
1 'polypeptide(L)'
;MGLDMYLTAERYIWSSEKPISDEVANLLGLKLDGERMRVNSVEAEAMYWRKANAIHKWFVENIQGGEDNCQRYYVEREQLVELRDLCAKLCTQREMAEETLPTADGFFFGSTEYDEWYWNDIEGTVQGLDKALQAFDDKWQFHYRSSW
;
A
#
# COMPACT_ATOMS: atom_id res chain seq x y z
N MET A 1 8.90 -14.19 -11.84
CA MET A 1 8.20 -12.97 -12.30
C MET A 1 6.74 -13.09 -11.94
N GLY A 2 6.09 -11.98 -11.61
CA GLY A 2 4.70 -11.93 -11.20
C GLY A 2 4.36 -10.54 -10.74
N LEU A 3 3.07 -10.24 -10.62
CA LEU A 3 2.60 -8.98 -10.06
C LEU A 3 2.88 -8.96 -8.54
N ASP A 4 3.82 -8.14 -8.15
CA ASP A 4 4.12 -7.81 -6.75
C ASP A 4 3.65 -6.38 -6.47
N MET A 5 2.96 -6.16 -5.36
CA MET A 5 2.30 -4.91 -5.04
C MET A 5 2.67 -4.47 -3.62
N TYR A 6 3.05 -3.22 -3.48
CA TYR A 6 3.57 -2.67 -2.24
C TYR A 6 2.79 -1.43 -1.83
N LEU A 7 2.32 -1.41 -0.60
CA LEU A 7 1.88 -0.21 0.09
C LEU A 7 2.96 0.16 1.11
N THR A 8 3.54 1.32 0.96
CA THR A 8 4.54 1.84 1.89
C THR A 8 3.99 3.01 2.67
N ALA A 9 4.43 3.15 3.91
CA ALA A 9 4.16 4.30 4.74
C ALA A 9 5.48 5.06 4.96
N GLU A 10 5.51 6.34 4.64
CA GLU A 10 6.66 7.21 4.81
C GLU A 10 6.34 8.33 5.78
N ARG A 11 7.21 8.55 6.76
CA ARG A 11 7.18 9.70 7.63
C ARG A 11 8.37 10.61 7.32
N TYR A 12 8.08 11.84 6.94
CA TYR A 12 9.10 12.88 6.83
C TYR A 12 9.44 13.43 8.22
N ILE A 13 10.75 13.57 8.48
CA ILE A 13 11.28 14.14 9.73
C ILE A 13 11.78 15.54 9.41
N TRP A 14 11.06 16.54 9.91
CA TRP A 14 11.38 17.95 9.67
C TRP A 14 12.67 18.37 10.38
N SER A 15 13.29 19.45 9.92
CA SER A 15 14.50 20.00 10.56
C SER A 15 14.27 20.41 12.03
N SER A 16 13.04 20.80 12.36
CA SER A 16 12.60 21.08 13.74
C SER A 16 12.51 19.81 14.62
N GLU A 17 12.48 18.64 14.04
CA GLU A 17 12.43 17.33 14.73
C GLU A 17 13.83 16.67 14.81
N LYS A 18 14.87 17.47 14.92
CA LYS A 18 16.27 17.00 15.01
C LYS A 18 16.46 15.87 16.04
N PRO A 19 15.87 15.91 17.26
CA PRO A 19 16.02 14.82 18.23
C PRO A 19 15.55 13.46 17.70
N ILE A 20 14.48 13.42 16.91
CA ILE A 20 13.97 12.18 16.28
C ILE A 20 14.96 11.69 15.22
N SER A 21 15.46 12.60 14.37
CA SER A 21 16.49 12.27 13.38
C SER A 21 17.74 11.67 14.02
N ASP A 22 18.22 12.27 15.12
CA ASP A 22 19.39 11.80 15.84
C ASP A 22 19.16 10.42 16.49
N GLU A 23 17.98 10.20 17.07
CA GLU A 23 17.62 8.90 17.67
C GLU A 23 17.58 7.78 16.63
N VAL A 24 16.95 8.03 15.49
CA VAL A 24 16.91 7.05 14.38
C VAL A 24 18.32 6.80 13.85
N ALA A 25 19.14 7.82 13.66
CA ALA A 25 20.52 7.69 13.23
C ALA A 25 21.33 6.82 14.21
N ASN A 26 21.16 7.02 15.51
CA ASN A 26 21.84 6.22 16.55
C ASN A 26 21.40 4.76 16.52
N LEU A 27 20.10 4.49 16.38
CA LEU A 27 19.57 3.11 16.26
C LEU A 27 20.13 2.39 15.05
N LEU A 28 20.39 3.10 13.96
CA LEU A 28 20.96 2.55 12.72
C LEU A 28 22.50 2.52 12.72
N GLY A 29 23.15 3.01 13.78
CA GLY A 29 24.60 3.09 13.86
C GLY A 29 25.24 4.13 12.93
N LEU A 30 24.46 5.12 12.48
CA LEU A 30 24.95 6.19 11.62
C LEU A 30 25.69 7.26 12.43
N LYS A 31 26.86 7.66 11.92
CA LYS A 31 27.62 8.80 12.45
C LYS A 31 27.44 9.96 11.48
N LEU A 32 26.41 10.76 11.73
CA LEU A 32 26.13 11.94 10.92
C LEU A 32 26.96 13.11 11.44
N ASP A 33 27.67 13.77 10.53
CA ASP A 33 28.49 14.93 10.85
C ASP A 33 27.75 16.25 10.54
N GLY A 34 27.55 17.04 11.55
CA GLY A 34 27.14 18.42 11.40
C GLY A 34 25.71 18.67 10.92
N GLU A 35 25.48 19.87 10.41
CA GLU A 35 24.15 20.41 10.15
C GLU A 35 23.49 19.93 8.86
N ARG A 36 24.28 19.32 7.96
CA ARG A 36 23.82 18.95 6.60
C ARG A 36 23.39 17.50 6.47
N MET A 37 23.92 16.61 7.32
CA MET A 37 23.59 15.19 7.30
C MET A 37 22.56 14.89 8.40
N ARG A 38 21.41 14.38 7.99
CA ARG A 38 20.34 13.99 8.92
C ARG A 38 19.48 12.88 8.31
N VAL A 39 18.83 12.12 9.15
CA VAL A 39 17.73 11.28 8.70
C VAL A 39 16.52 12.18 8.46
N ASN A 40 16.07 12.26 7.22
CA ASN A 40 14.99 13.14 6.82
C ASN A 40 13.67 12.42 6.54
N SER A 41 13.69 11.11 6.41
CA SER A 41 12.48 10.30 6.33
C SER A 41 12.75 8.87 6.79
N VAL A 42 11.67 8.20 7.18
CA VAL A 42 11.64 6.77 7.48
C VAL A 42 10.51 6.17 6.67
N GLU A 43 10.78 5.05 6.01
CA GLU A 43 9.79 4.30 5.25
C GLU A 43 9.61 2.91 5.84
N ALA A 44 8.37 2.43 5.88
CA ALA A 44 8.01 1.10 6.30
C ALA A 44 7.10 0.44 5.24
N GLU A 45 7.22 -0.86 5.05
CA GLU A 45 6.23 -1.63 4.29
C GLU A 45 4.96 -1.77 5.15
N ALA A 46 3.89 -1.17 4.67
CA ALA A 46 2.60 -1.19 5.37
C ALA A 46 1.75 -2.41 4.97
N MET A 47 1.83 -2.81 3.69
CA MET A 47 1.18 -4.01 3.17
C MET A 47 1.84 -4.47 1.87
N TYR A 48 1.79 -5.76 1.64
CA TYR A 48 2.25 -6.42 0.43
C TYR A 48 1.18 -7.37 -0.11
N TRP A 49 0.99 -7.37 -1.42
CA TRP A 49 0.16 -8.34 -2.13
C TRP A 49 0.96 -8.99 -3.25
N ARG A 50 0.59 -10.19 -3.59
CA ARG A 50 1.14 -10.89 -4.76
C ARG A 50 0.02 -11.42 -5.63
N LYS A 51 0.02 -11.01 -6.91
CA LYS A 51 -0.96 -11.43 -7.92
C LYS A 51 -2.41 -11.09 -7.57
N ALA A 52 -2.66 -10.17 -6.65
CA ALA A 52 -4.00 -9.67 -6.30
C ALA A 52 -4.50 -8.70 -7.37
N ASN A 53 -4.78 -9.22 -8.56
CA ASN A 53 -5.03 -8.40 -9.75
C ASN A 53 -6.26 -7.49 -9.65
N ALA A 54 -7.31 -7.91 -8.94
CA ALA A 54 -8.48 -7.07 -8.71
C ALA A 54 -8.15 -5.85 -7.82
N ILE A 55 -7.34 -6.05 -6.79
CA ILE A 55 -6.83 -4.97 -5.93
C ILE A 55 -5.91 -4.05 -6.73
N HIS A 56 -5.01 -4.62 -7.55
CA HIS A 56 -4.15 -3.85 -8.44
C HIS A 56 -4.94 -2.97 -9.40
N LYS A 57 -5.95 -3.55 -10.06
CA LYS A 57 -6.84 -2.80 -10.95
C LYS A 57 -7.51 -1.63 -10.24
N TRP A 58 -7.96 -1.83 -9.00
CA TRP A 58 -8.53 -0.74 -8.22
C TRP A 58 -7.53 0.41 -8.03
N PHE A 59 -6.26 0.11 -7.67
CA PHE A 59 -5.21 1.12 -7.56
C PHE A 59 -4.93 1.82 -8.89
N VAL A 60 -4.85 1.08 -9.99
CA VAL A 60 -4.64 1.67 -11.33
C VAL A 60 -5.75 2.65 -11.67
N GLU A 61 -7.00 2.28 -11.46
CA GLU A 61 -8.16 3.10 -11.84
C GLU A 61 -8.38 4.30 -10.89
N ASN A 62 -8.19 4.13 -9.59
CA ASN A 62 -8.53 5.14 -8.59
C ASN A 62 -7.34 6.00 -8.12
N ILE A 63 -6.12 5.50 -8.25
CA ILE A 63 -4.92 6.18 -7.76
C ILE A 63 -3.98 6.58 -8.90
N GLN A 64 -3.79 5.72 -9.91
CA GLN A 64 -2.83 5.93 -10.98
C GLN A 64 -3.42 6.62 -12.23
N GLY A 65 -4.68 7.06 -12.18
CA GLY A 65 -5.33 7.70 -13.32
C GLY A 65 -5.53 6.77 -14.53
N GLY A 66 -5.58 5.47 -14.32
CA GLY A 66 -5.72 4.46 -15.36
C GLY A 66 -4.41 4.04 -16.03
N GLU A 67 -3.25 4.53 -15.57
CA GLU A 67 -1.93 4.19 -16.13
C GLU A 67 -1.22 3.14 -15.28
N ASP A 68 -1.10 1.92 -15.80
CA ASP A 68 -0.33 0.86 -15.16
C ASP A 68 1.14 0.89 -15.60
N ASN A 69 1.98 1.62 -14.86
CA ASN A 69 3.36 1.95 -15.24
C ASN A 69 4.42 1.64 -14.18
N CYS A 70 4.09 0.86 -13.15
CA CYS A 70 5.00 0.47 -12.06
C CYS A 70 5.62 1.65 -11.28
N GLN A 71 5.08 2.87 -11.40
CA GLN A 71 5.57 4.02 -10.67
C GLN A 71 4.97 4.09 -9.25
N ARG A 72 5.60 4.91 -8.41
CA ARG A 72 5.14 5.15 -7.05
C ARG A 72 4.12 6.29 -7.04
N TYR A 73 2.95 6.03 -6.47
CA TYR A 73 1.85 6.98 -6.37
C TYR A 73 1.46 7.23 -4.93
N TYR A 74 1.22 8.48 -4.60
CA TYR A 74 0.66 8.88 -3.31
C TYR A 74 -0.77 8.36 -3.19
N VAL A 75 -1.13 7.86 -2.00
CA VAL A 75 -2.47 7.35 -1.69
C VAL A 75 -2.98 8.07 -0.45
N GLU A 76 -4.13 8.69 -0.55
CA GLU A 76 -4.77 9.31 0.60
C GLU A 76 -5.29 8.24 1.57
N ARG A 77 -5.27 8.55 2.86
CA ARG A 77 -5.78 7.65 3.91
C ARG A 77 -7.23 7.26 3.66
N GLU A 78 -8.05 8.21 3.24
CA GLU A 78 -9.46 8.04 2.92
C GLU A 78 -9.67 7.04 1.78
N GLN A 79 -8.79 7.03 0.78
CA GLN A 79 -8.83 6.07 -0.32
C GLN A 79 -8.52 4.64 0.17
N LEU A 80 -7.62 4.48 1.12
CA LEU A 80 -7.37 3.16 1.74
C LEU A 80 -8.56 2.68 2.59
N VAL A 81 -9.23 3.60 3.28
CA VAL A 81 -10.48 3.31 4.01
C VAL A 81 -11.56 2.86 3.02
N GLU A 82 -11.71 3.56 1.89
CA GLU A 82 -12.65 3.21 0.84
C GLU A 82 -12.40 1.80 0.29
N LEU A 83 -11.16 1.48 -0.06
CA LEU A 83 -10.78 0.13 -0.54
C LEU A 83 -11.08 -0.94 0.53
N ARG A 84 -10.69 -0.69 1.79
CA ARG A 84 -10.96 -1.58 2.90
C ARG A 84 -12.45 -1.86 3.06
N ASP A 85 -13.28 -0.81 3.03
CA ASP A 85 -14.74 -0.92 3.20
C ASP A 85 -15.39 -1.64 2.01
N LEU A 86 -14.88 -1.40 0.80
CA LEU A 86 -15.29 -2.11 -0.41
C LEU A 86 -15.04 -3.62 -0.27
N CYS A 87 -13.83 -4.00 0.13
CA CYS A 87 -13.47 -5.40 0.36
C CYS A 87 -14.29 -6.02 1.50
N ALA A 88 -14.51 -5.30 2.60
CA ALA A 88 -15.33 -5.77 3.70
C ALA A 88 -16.80 -6.03 3.30
N LYS A 89 -17.36 -5.16 2.46
CA LYS A 89 -18.69 -5.36 1.89
C LYS A 89 -18.75 -6.62 1.02
N LEU A 90 -17.73 -6.86 0.20
CA LEU A 90 -17.68 -8.06 -0.66
C LEU A 90 -17.57 -9.36 0.14
N CYS A 91 -16.96 -9.36 1.32
CA CYS A 91 -16.92 -10.54 2.20
C CYS A 91 -18.32 -11.03 2.58
N THR A 92 -19.32 -10.13 2.61
CA THR A 92 -20.73 -10.45 2.95
C THR A 92 -21.66 -10.48 1.75
N GLN A 93 -21.25 -9.93 0.61
CA GLN A 93 -22.06 -9.81 -0.62
C GLN A 93 -21.22 -10.27 -1.82
N ARG A 94 -20.85 -11.55 -1.83
CA ARG A 94 -19.93 -12.14 -2.82
C ARG A 94 -20.45 -12.07 -4.25
N GLU A 95 -21.76 -12.08 -4.44
CA GLU A 95 -22.42 -11.96 -5.74
C GLU A 95 -22.14 -10.63 -6.45
N MET A 96 -21.70 -9.61 -5.71
CA MET A 96 -21.36 -8.31 -6.28
C MET A 96 -19.91 -8.18 -6.76
N ALA A 97 -19.10 -9.24 -6.63
CA ALA A 97 -17.66 -9.16 -6.88
C ALA A 97 -17.32 -8.69 -8.30
N GLU A 98 -17.96 -9.26 -9.30
CA GLU A 98 -17.72 -8.94 -10.71
C GLU A 98 -18.06 -7.48 -11.07
N GLU A 99 -19.09 -6.94 -10.46
CA GLU A 99 -19.50 -5.55 -10.66
C GLU A 99 -18.64 -4.55 -9.86
N THR A 100 -18.27 -4.93 -8.65
CA THR A 100 -17.68 -3.99 -7.66
C THR A 100 -16.17 -3.97 -7.69
N LEU A 101 -15.52 -5.14 -7.78
CA LEU A 101 -14.07 -5.28 -7.81
C LEU A 101 -13.65 -6.37 -8.81
N PRO A 102 -13.83 -6.10 -10.10
CA PRO A 102 -13.55 -7.09 -11.15
C PRO A 102 -12.07 -7.43 -11.22
N THR A 103 -11.79 -8.68 -11.55
CA THR A 103 -10.44 -9.16 -11.85
C THR A 103 -9.84 -8.45 -13.06
N ALA A 104 -8.53 -8.43 -13.17
CA ALA A 104 -7.80 -7.87 -14.30
C ALA A 104 -6.97 -8.95 -14.98
N ASP A 105 -7.04 -8.99 -16.31
CA ASP A 105 -6.19 -9.85 -17.12
C ASP A 105 -4.81 -9.21 -17.31
N GLY A 106 -3.77 -10.06 -17.29
CA GLY A 106 -2.40 -9.63 -17.53
C GLY A 106 -1.45 -10.82 -17.46
N PHE A 107 -0.37 -10.78 -18.23
CA PHE A 107 0.54 -11.92 -18.41
C PHE A 107 1.12 -12.46 -17.09
N PHE A 108 1.29 -11.60 -16.10
CA PHE A 108 1.84 -11.96 -14.78
C PHE A 108 0.84 -11.84 -13.63
N PHE A 109 -0.43 -11.58 -13.91
CA PHE A 109 -1.42 -11.15 -12.93
C PHE A 109 -2.13 -12.29 -12.19
N GLY A 110 -1.93 -13.52 -12.63
CA GLY A 110 -2.56 -14.70 -12.02
C GLY A 110 -3.95 -15.01 -12.62
N SER A 111 -4.76 -15.75 -11.86
CA SER A 111 -6.10 -16.15 -12.28
C SER A 111 -7.06 -14.96 -12.34
N THR A 112 -7.97 -14.98 -13.30
CA THR A 112 -9.10 -14.04 -13.42
C THR A 112 -10.41 -14.61 -12.87
N GLU A 113 -10.35 -15.80 -12.28
CA GLU A 113 -11.51 -16.45 -11.67
C GLU A 113 -11.79 -15.87 -10.27
N TYR A 114 -13.06 -15.86 -9.87
CA TYR A 114 -13.49 -15.49 -8.51
C TYR A 114 -13.43 -16.70 -7.57
N ASP A 115 -12.24 -17.30 -7.52
CA ASP A 115 -11.92 -18.51 -6.78
C ASP A 115 -11.46 -18.21 -5.33
N GLU A 116 -10.95 -19.21 -4.65
CA GLU A 116 -10.45 -19.10 -3.29
C GLU A 116 -9.29 -18.06 -3.17
N TRP A 117 -8.45 -17.92 -4.20
CA TRP A 117 -7.35 -16.95 -4.21
C TRP A 117 -7.88 -15.52 -4.23
N TYR A 118 -8.89 -15.24 -5.06
CA TYR A 118 -9.57 -13.95 -5.08
C TYR A 118 -10.10 -13.59 -3.68
N TRP A 119 -10.81 -14.51 -3.03
CA TRP A 119 -11.40 -14.25 -1.71
C TRP A 119 -10.36 -14.10 -0.61
N ASN A 120 -9.26 -14.85 -0.67
CA ASN A 120 -8.13 -14.68 0.24
C ASN A 120 -7.48 -13.28 0.08
N ASP A 121 -7.36 -12.78 -1.15
CA ASP A 121 -6.86 -11.43 -1.41
C ASP A 121 -7.81 -10.37 -0.84
N ILE A 122 -9.13 -10.52 -1.01
CA ILE A 122 -10.14 -9.60 -0.47
C ILE A 122 -10.09 -9.58 1.06
N GLU A 123 -10.17 -10.74 1.72
CA GLU A 123 -10.13 -10.85 3.16
C GLU A 123 -8.79 -10.37 3.74
N GLY A 124 -7.69 -10.74 3.10
CA GLY A 124 -6.35 -10.29 3.45
C GLY A 124 -6.17 -8.77 3.34
N THR A 125 -6.82 -8.16 2.33
CA THR A 125 -6.81 -6.71 2.15
C THR A 125 -7.54 -5.99 3.29
N VAL A 126 -8.69 -6.48 3.72
CA VAL A 126 -9.40 -5.91 4.89
C VAL A 126 -8.50 -5.94 6.12
N GLN A 127 -7.95 -7.12 6.44
CA GLN A 127 -7.12 -7.29 7.64
C GLN A 127 -5.82 -6.47 7.57
N GLY A 128 -5.17 -6.44 6.42
CA GLY A 128 -3.92 -5.71 6.22
C GLY A 128 -4.12 -4.20 6.30
N LEU A 129 -5.17 -3.67 5.66
CA LEU A 129 -5.46 -2.24 5.71
C LEU A 129 -5.94 -1.80 7.10
N ASP A 130 -6.72 -2.61 7.82
CA ASP A 130 -7.07 -2.31 9.21
C ASP A 130 -5.81 -2.16 10.08
N LYS A 131 -4.86 -3.07 9.96
CA LYS A 131 -3.59 -3.01 10.70
C LYS A 131 -2.75 -1.79 10.28
N ALA A 132 -2.63 -1.52 8.98
CA ALA A 132 -1.87 -0.38 8.47
C ALA A 132 -2.47 0.96 8.94
N LEU A 133 -3.78 1.12 8.86
CA LEU A 133 -4.47 2.33 9.28
C LEU A 133 -4.39 2.57 10.80
N GLN A 134 -4.25 1.51 11.60
CA GLN A 134 -4.02 1.61 13.05
C GLN A 134 -2.54 1.90 13.40
N ALA A 135 -1.61 1.30 12.68
CA ALA A 135 -0.18 1.41 12.97
C ALA A 135 0.41 2.77 12.56
N PHE A 136 -0.06 3.35 11.46
CA PHE A 136 0.45 4.58 10.88
C PHE A 136 -0.57 5.70 11.06
N ASP A 137 -0.25 6.69 11.91
CA ASP A 137 -1.08 7.87 12.15
C ASP A 137 -1.02 8.90 11.01
N ASP A 138 -1.59 10.08 11.23
CA ASP A 138 -1.66 11.18 10.25
C ASP A 138 -0.31 11.82 9.89
N LYS A 139 0.77 11.47 10.60
CA LYS A 139 2.13 11.90 10.27
C LYS A 139 2.77 11.07 9.17
N TRP A 140 2.16 9.94 8.82
CA TRP A 140 2.63 9.04 7.78
C TRP A 140 1.84 9.24 6.49
N GLN A 141 2.55 9.22 5.38
CA GLN A 141 1.98 9.27 4.02
C GLN A 141 2.08 7.89 3.40
N PHE A 142 1.01 7.45 2.75
CA PHE A 142 0.99 6.18 2.05
C PHE A 142 1.33 6.33 0.58
N HIS A 143 2.03 5.34 0.05
CA HIS A 143 2.35 5.25 -1.37
C HIS A 143 2.13 3.82 -1.85
N TYR A 144 1.59 3.71 -3.05
CA TYR A 144 1.41 2.44 -3.75
C TYR A 144 2.37 2.33 -4.92
N ARG A 145 2.91 1.13 -5.12
CA ARG A 145 3.72 0.76 -6.28
C ARG A 145 3.52 -0.70 -6.62
N SER A 146 3.49 -1.02 -7.90
CA SER A 146 3.57 -2.40 -8.41
C SER A 146 4.89 -2.68 -9.10
N SER A 147 5.17 -3.97 -9.30
CA SER A 147 6.28 -4.48 -10.10
C SER A 147 5.80 -5.76 -10.79
N TRP A 148 5.89 -5.78 -12.12
CA TRP A 148 5.47 -6.93 -12.94
C TRP A 148 6.29 -7.04 -14.22
#